data_86d4349de20091ef7f4ca67460b077bb
#
_entry.id   86d4349de20091ef7f4ca67460b077bb
#
_cell.length_a   1.000
_cell.length_b   1.000
_cell.length_c   1.000
_cell.angle_alpha   90.00
_cell.angle_beta   90.00
_cell.angle_gamma   90.00
#
_symmetry.space_group_name_H-M   'P 1'
#
loop_
_entity.id
_entity.type
_entity.pdbx_description
1 polymer ?
#
loop_
_entity_poly.entity_id
_entity_poly.type
_entity_poly.pdbx_seq_one_letter_code
_entity_poly.pdbx_strand_id
1 'polypeptide(L)'
;MAYGGGIDERKIEEIVAKVLERLGGSGTTSPPARLPMAPPTEAKKASNIPRGTNGVYADADAAAKAARKGFELNERLAVATRSKMVEAMRKCALANNELLSRYAVEETGLGRYEDKLEKNKLVATKTPGNEVLRPQAYTGDDGLMLTERAPYGVLLAVTPTTNPTETILCNAIGMVAAGNAVVFNVHPSAAKVSNWFVHILNEAIQAVGGPRDVITSVEQPTVESAGILMKHPLVRLIVVTGGPVVVKAAMNSGKKAIAAGPGNPPAVVDESANLAKAANAIMRGASLDNNIVCIAEKEVIAVDSIATELVRQLQREPILFLDVRQTRELEKVILEGDHVNKNFVGKDAGEIAKAIGIGGKGHDLRLLMCEVDEKHPFVQHELLMPVLPLFRVKDTADAIAAALRVEHGFHHTATMHSTNIDNMSAMARVCNASIFVKNDASYAGLGLGGEGYTSFTIASPTGEGLTTAIHFTRERRCTIKEAFRFV
;
A
#
# COMPACT_ATOMS: atom_id res chain seq x y z
N MET A 1 -24.45 -36.76 2.58
CA MET A 1 -25.26 -35.51 2.69
C MET A 1 -24.52 -34.44 1.91
N ALA A 2 -25.08 -34.02 0.78
CA ALA A 2 -24.44 -33.03 -0.09
C ALA A 2 -24.75 -31.65 0.50
N TYR A 3 -23.73 -30.89 0.84
CA TYR A 3 -23.84 -29.46 1.14
C TYR A 3 -24.09 -28.71 -0.17
N GLY A 4 -25.37 -28.54 -0.51
CA GLY A 4 -25.81 -27.74 -1.66
C GLY A 4 -26.01 -26.28 -1.26
N GLY A 5 -24.94 -25.56 -1.01
CA GLY A 5 -24.93 -24.09 -0.90
C GLY A 5 -24.10 -23.53 -2.05
N GLY A 6 -24.57 -23.68 -3.28
CA GLY A 6 -23.98 -23.03 -4.43
C GLY A 6 -24.26 -21.53 -4.41
N ILE A 7 -23.29 -20.73 -4.87
CA ILE A 7 -23.45 -19.29 -5.12
C ILE A 7 -24.66 -19.09 -6.06
N ASP A 8 -25.67 -18.30 -5.63
CA ASP A 8 -26.83 -17.99 -6.47
C ASP A 8 -26.51 -16.80 -7.40
N GLU A 9 -26.02 -17.11 -8.59
CA GLU A 9 -25.66 -16.11 -9.61
C GLU A 9 -26.80 -15.12 -9.90
N ARG A 10 -28.07 -15.55 -9.90
CA ARG A 10 -29.20 -14.66 -10.17
C ARG A 10 -29.37 -13.61 -9.06
N LYS A 11 -29.21 -14.01 -7.80
CA LYS A 11 -29.25 -13.08 -6.68
C LYS A 11 -28.10 -12.08 -6.71
N ILE A 12 -26.91 -12.52 -7.09
CA ILE A 12 -25.77 -11.63 -7.26
C ILE A 12 -26.05 -10.61 -8.38
N GLU A 13 -26.57 -11.06 -9.52
CA GLU A 13 -26.93 -10.17 -10.64
C GLU A 13 -28.05 -9.18 -10.24
N GLU A 14 -29.06 -9.60 -9.48
CA GLU A 14 -30.09 -8.70 -8.95
C GLU A 14 -29.51 -7.62 -8.02
N ILE A 15 -28.61 -7.99 -7.12
CA ILE A 15 -27.93 -7.02 -6.23
C ILE A 15 -27.08 -6.06 -7.05
N VAL A 16 -26.28 -6.57 -8.00
CA VAL A 16 -25.45 -5.75 -8.90
C VAL A 16 -26.33 -4.78 -9.70
N ALA A 17 -27.46 -5.24 -10.27
CA ALA A 17 -28.37 -4.40 -11.04
C ALA A 17 -28.94 -3.26 -10.18
N LYS A 18 -29.39 -3.55 -8.92
CA LYS A 18 -29.85 -2.54 -7.98
C LYS A 18 -28.77 -1.51 -7.60
N VAL A 19 -27.53 -1.96 -7.45
CA VAL A 19 -26.39 -1.08 -7.18
C VAL A 19 -26.14 -0.14 -8.36
N LEU A 20 -26.11 -0.68 -9.59
CA LEU A 20 -25.88 0.12 -10.80
C LEU A 20 -27.03 1.12 -11.04
N GLU A 21 -28.28 0.74 -10.78
CA GLU A 21 -29.42 1.66 -10.87
C GLU A 21 -29.28 2.85 -9.92
N ARG A 22 -28.82 2.61 -8.68
CA ARG A 22 -28.61 3.65 -7.67
C ARG A 22 -27.41 4.54 -7.96
N LEU A 23 -26.39 4.03 -8.67
CA LEU A 23 -25.23 4.82 -9.15
C LEU A 23 -25.59 5.71 -10.35
N GLY A 24 -26.49 5.28 -11.22
CA GLY A 24 -26.90 6.03 -12.42
C GLY A 24 -27.65 7.35 -12.14
N GLY A 25 -28.02 7.62 -10.88
CA GLY A 25 -28.73 8.83 -10.47
C GLY A 25 -27.84 10.04 -10.10
N SER A 26 -26.53 9.91 -10.07
CA SER A 26 -25.61 11.00 -9.73
C SER A 26 -24.54 11.20 -10.82
N GLY A 27 -24.78 12.20 -11.67
CA GLY A 27 -23.84 12.59 -12.71
C GLY A 27 -22.68 13.44 -12.22
N THR A 28 -21.59 13.32 -12.95
CA THR A 28 -20.42 14.21 -13.08
C THR A 28 -19.43 14.27 -11.93
N THR A 29 -18.35 13.53 -12.11
CA THR A 29 -17.08 13.74 -11.39
C THR A 29 -16.35 14.96 -11.97
N SER A 30 -16.15 15.98 -11.15
CA SER A 30 -15.26 17.11 -11.46
C SER A 30 -13.80 16.70 -11.23
N PRO A 31 -12.83 17.15 -12.04
CA PRO A 31 -11.43 16.82 -11.85
C PRO A 31 -10.85 17.51 -10.62
N PRO A 32 -9.93 16.89 -9.86
CA PRO A 32 -9.37 17.44 -8.65
C PRO A 32 -8.49 18.67 -8.93
N ALA A 33 -8.65 19.70 -8.07
CA ALA A 33 -7.94 20.96 -8.12
C ALA A 33 -6.42 20.80 -7.85
N ARG A 34 -5.61 21.68 -8.43
CA ARG A 34 -4.17 21.78 -8.23
C ARG A 34 -3.83 22.17 -6.80
N LEU A 35 -3.01 21.36 -6.13
CA LEU A 35 -2.48 21.62 -4.79
C LEU A 35 -1.25 22.56 -4.87
N PRO A 36 -1.17 23.63 -4.04
CA PRO A 36 0.05 24.39 -3.86
C PRO A 36 1.05 23.66 -2.96
N MET A 37 2.34 23.79 -3.29
CA MET A 37 3.45 23.27 -2.49
C MET A 37 3.54 24.02 -1.15
N ALA A 38 3.60 23.27 -0.04
CA ALA A 38 3.85 23.83 1.29
C ALA A 38 5.34 24.12 1.52
N PRO A 39 5.68 25.18 2.30
CA PRO A 39 7.05 25.50 2.67
C PRO A 39 7.66 24.45 3.61
N PRO A 40 9.00 24.36 3.70
CA PRO A 40 9.67 23.37 4.53
C PRO A 40 9.41 23.61 6.02
N THR A 41 8.98 22.56 6.71
CA THR A 41 8.73 22.53 8.15
C THR A 41 10.04 22.62 8.94
N GLU A 42 9.99 23.25 10.10
CA GLU A 42 11.09 23.50 11.05
C GLU A 42 11.96 22.26 11.35
N ALA A 43 13.26 22.53 11.59
CA ALA A 43 14.28 21.51 11.85
C ALA A 43 13.89 20.62 13.05
N LYS A 44 13.56 19.37 12.77
CA LYS A 44 13.42 18.30 13.79
C LYS A 44 14.78 18.03 14.44
N LYS A 45 14.77 17.70 15.75
CA LYS A 45 15.94 17.26 16.52
C LYS A 45 16.78 16.26 15.72
N ALA A 46 18.12 16.45 15.73
CA ALA A 46 19.05 15.56 15.04
C ALA A 46 18.81 14.10 15.48
N SER A 47 18.29 13.29 14.58
CA SER A 47 18.13 11.86 14.81
C SER A 47 19.51 11.19 14.79
N ASN A 48 19.78 10.28 15.72
CA ASN A 48 21.01 9.47 15.79
C ASN A 48 21.07 8.37 14.72
N ILE A 49 20.38 8.54 13.58
CA ILE A 49 20.36 7.57 12.47
C ILE A 49 21.73 7.59 11.82
N PRO A 50 22.42 6.44 11.69
CA PRO A 50 23.71 6.36 11.04
C PRO A 50 23.62 6.79 9.57
N ARG A 51 24.65 7.47 9.05
CA ARG A 51 24.71 7.87 7.65
C ARG A 51 24.91 6.64 6.77
N GLY A 52 24.00 6.41 5.83
CA GLY A 52 24.18 5.44 4.77
C GLY A 52 25.19 5.95 3.73
N THR A 53 26.13 5.09 3.32
CA THR A 53 27.16 5.42 2.32
C THR A 53 27.26 4.39 1.21
N ASN A 54 27.03 3.12 1.50
CA ASN A 54 27.11 2.02 0.51
C ASN A 54 25.85 2.03 -0.36
N GLY A 55 26.00 2.37 -1.66
CA GLY A 55 24.89 2.54 -2.59
C GLY A 55 24.20 3.91 -2.53
N VAL A 56 24.68 4.85 -1.70
CA VAL A 56 24.10 6.21 -1.57
C VAL A 56 24.99 7.20 -2.32
N TYR A 57 24.38 7.98 -3.22
CA TYR A 57 25.08 8.88 -4.14
C TYR A 57 24.59 10.31 -4.00
N ALA A 58 25.50 11.25 -4.23
CA ALA A 58 25.21 12.68 -4.05
C ALA A 58 24.11 13.20 -4.97
N ASP A 59 24.02 12.66 -6.19
CA ASP A 59 23.06 13.10 -7.20
C ASP A 59 22.43 11.94 -7.98
N ALA A 60 21.37 12.25 -8.71
CA ALA A 60 20.56 11.31 -9.47
C ALA A 60 21.32 10.61 -10.61
N ASP A 61 22.21 11.32 -11.33
CA ASP A 61 22.96 10.78 -12.44
C ASP A 61 24.02 9.77 -11.95
N ALA A 62 24.72 10.11 -10.87
CA ALA A 62 25.70 9.22 -10.24
C ALA A 62 25.02 7.93 -9.73
N ALA A 63 23.86 8.03 -9.07
CA ALA A 63 23.08 6.89 -8.61
C ALA A 63 22.65 5.99 -9.78
N ALA A 64 22.13 6.57 -10.86
CA ALA A 64 21.70 5.83 -12.05
C ALA A 64 22.88 5.14 -12.78
N LYS A 65 24.02 5.79 -12.90
CA LYS A 65 25.23 5.20 -13.48
C LYS A 65 25.81 4.06 -12.65
N ALA A 66 25.78 4.19 -11.32
CA ALA A 66 26.19 3.13 -10.41
C ALA A 66 25.25 1.93 -10.51
N ALA A 67 23.92 2.17 -10.46
CA ALA A 67 22.91 1.13 -10.65
C ALA A 67 23.07 0.40 -12.02
N ARG A 68 23.46 1.12 -13.08
CA ARG A 68 23.74 0.49 -14.38
C ARG A 68 24.87 -0.53 -14.30
N LYS A 69 25.96 -0.20 -13.61
CA LYS A 69 27.08 -1.14 -13.38
C LYS A 69 26.61 -2.33 -12.52
N GLY A 70 25.84 -2.07 -11.45
CA GLY A 70 25.26 -3.12 -10.64
C GLY A 70 24.34 -4.06 -11.43
N PHE A 71 23.53 -3.51 -12.34
CA PHE A 71 22.69 -4.29 -13.23
C PHE A 71 23.48 -5.21 -14.15
N GLU A 72 24.52 -4.70 -14.83
CA GLU A 72 25.35 -5.47 -15.77
C GLU A 72 26.05 -6.68 -15.13
N LEU A 73 26.28 -6.61 -13.82
CA LEU A 73 26.78 -7.73 -13.03
C LEU A 73 25.63 -8.65 -12.59
N ASN A 74 24.53 -8.08 -12.11
CA ASN A 74 23.40 -8.85 -11.58
C ASN A 74 22.71 -9.70 -12.66
N GLU A 75 22.53 -9.18 -13.89
CA GLU A 75 21.87 -9.91 -14.97
C GLU A 75 22.58 -11.21 -15.36
N ARG A 76 23.91 -11.28 -15.12
CA ARG A 76 24.76 -12.45 -15.44
C ARG A 76 24.82 -13.47 -14.31
N LEU A 77 24.29 -13.15 -13.13
CA LEU A 77 24.33 -14.06 -11.99
C LEU A 77 23.37 -15.24 -12.18
N ALA A 78 23.79 -16.38 -11.67
CA ALA A 78 22.91 -17.52 -11.53
C ALA A 78 21.71 -17.18 -10.64
N VAL A 79 20.55 -17.76 -10.94
CA VAL A 79 19.30 -17.58 -10.13
C VAL A 79 19.55 -17.93 -8.67
N ALA A 80 20.32 -18.98 -8.39
CA ALA A 80 20.69 -19.40 -7.03
C ALA A 80 21.42 -18.29 -6.23
N THR A 81 22.29 -17.51 -6.89
CA THR A 81 22.98 -16.39 -6.25
C THR A 81 22.00 -15.27 -5.94
N ARG A 82 21.09 -14.93 -6.86
CA ARG A 82 20.03 -13.95 -6.61
C ARG A 82 19.11 -14.38 -5.49
N SER A 83 18.79 -15.68 -5.37
CA SER A 83 18.03 -16.21 -4.23
C SER A 83 18.76 -16.02 -2.90
N LYS A 84 20.08 -16.21 -2.86
CA LYS A 84 20.89 -15.90 -1.67
C LYS A 84 20.88 -14.41 -1.33
N MET A 85 20.91 -13.53 -2.32
CA MET A 85 20.81 -12.09 -2.10
C MET A 85 19.46 -11.70 -1.51
N VAL A 86 18.36 -12.25 -2.02
CA VAL A 86 17.01 -12.03 -1.47
C VAL A 86 16.93 -12.49 -0.02
N GLU A 87 17.43 -13.68 0.28
CA GLU A 87 17.44 -14.21 1.64
C GLU A 87 18.34 -13.39 2.59
N ALA A 88 19.45 -12.86 2.10
CA ALA A 88 20.31 -11.96 2.88
C ALA A 88 19.61 -10.63 3.20
N MET A 89 18.86 -10.06 2.25
CA MET A 89 18.05 -8.86 2.48
C MET A 89 16.96 -9.11 3.54
N ARG A 90 16.25 -10.25 3.48
CA ARG A 90 15.23 -10.65 4.47
C ARG A 90 15.84 -10.75 5.88
N LYS A 91 16.95 -11.47 6.01
CA LYS A 91 17.67 -11.62 7.30
C LYS A 91 18.19 -10.28 7.84
N CYS A 92 18.75 -9.44 6.96
CA CYS A 92 19.20 -8.10 7.33
C CYS A 92 18.05 -7.26 7.88
N ALA A 93 16.90 -7.25 7.22
CA ALA A 93 15.72 -6.50 7.66
C ALA A 93 15.18 -7.02 9.01
N LEU A 94 15.10 -8.34 9.19
CA LEU A 94 14.64 -8.95 10.45
C LEU A 94 15.62 -8.66 11.61
N ALA A 95 16.92 -8.75 11.36
CA ALA A 95 17.95 -8.47 12.38
C ALA A 95 17.98 -6.98 12.80
N ASN A 96 17.56 -6.08 11.92
CA ASN A 96 17.54 -4.63 12.18
C ASN A 96 16.12 -4.07 12.38
N ASN A 97 15.09 -4.93 12.54
CA ASN A 97 13.70 -4.51 12.57
C ASN A 97 13.40 -3.44 13.63
N GLU A 98 13.93 -3.60 14.84
CA GLU A 98 13.74 -2.63 15.93
C GLU A 98 14.33 -1.26 15.58
N LEU A 99 15.53 -1.22 14.99
CA LEU A 99 16.19 0.02 14.60
C LEU A 99 15.45 0.68 13.42
N LEU A 100 15.07 -0.09 12.41
CA LEU A 100 14.32 0.41 11.24
C LEU A 100 13.00 1.04 11.68
N SER A 101 12.25 0.35 12.55
CA SER A 101 10.96 0.82 13.05
C SER A 101 11.10 2.08 13.91
N ARG A 102 12.08 2.11 14.81
CA ARG A 102 12.37 3.26 15.66
C ARG A 102 12.78 4.47 14.82
N TYR A 103 13.76 4.31 13.94
CA TYR A 103 14.26 5.39 13.09
C TYR A 103 13.20 5.94 12.14
N ALA A 104 12.33 5.08 11.60
CA ALA A 104 11.22 5.52 10.77
C ALA A 104 10.27 6.45 11.55
N VAL A 105 9.90 6.10 12.78
CA VAL A 105 9.06 6.96 13.63
C VAL A 105 9.80 8.25 14.04
N GLU A 106 11.07 8.14 14.47
CA GLU A 106 11.86 9.30 14.91
C GLU A 106 12.07 10.33 13.79
N GLU A 107 12.37 9.89 12.58
CA GLU A 107 12.62 10.78 11.45
C GLU A 107 11.33 11.38 10.89
N THR A 108 10.34 10.53 10.63
CA THR A 108 9.10 10.97 9.99
C THR A 108 8.12 11.63 10.97
N GLY A 109 8.12 11.18 12.22
CA GLY A 109 7.12 11.52 13.23
C GLY A 109 5.75 10.92 12.94
N LEU A 110 5.70 9.84 12.13
CA LEU A 110 4.46 9.21 11.66
C LEU A 110 4.35 7.77 12.17
N GLY A 111 3.14 7.40 12.58
CA GLY A 111 2.78 6.04 12.92
C GLY A 111 3.28 5.59 14.29
N ARG A 112 3.24 4.28 14.50
CA ARG A 112 3.54 3.64 15.79
C ARG A 112 4.67 2.62 15.65
N TYR A 113 5.56 2.62 16.62
CA TYR A 113 6.73 1.72 16.64
C TYR A 113 6.34 0.23 16.56
N GLU A 114 5.36 -0.19 17.36
CA GLU A 114 4.90 -1.58 17.43
C GLU A 114 4.30 -2.03 16.09
N ASP A 115 3.51 -1.18 15.46
CA ASP A 115 2.86 -1.47 14.18
C ASP A 115 3.91 -1.51 13.03
N LYS A 116 4.96 -0.67 13.11
CA LYS A 116 6.08 -0.73 12.14
C LYS A 116 6.92 -2.00 12.29
N LEU A 117 7.09 -2.50 13.51
CA LEU A 117 7.73 -3.80 13.75
C LEU A 117 7.00 -4.93 13.00
N GLU A 118 5.68 -4.97 13.14
CA GLU A 118 4.84 -5.98 12.46
C GLU A 118 4.88 -5.83 10.93
N LYS A 119 4.82 -4.60 10.41
CA LYS A 119 4.88 -4.35 8.96
C LYS A 119 6.25 -4.73 8.36
N ASN A 120 7.35 -4.34 8.97
CA ASN A 120 8.69 -4.73 8.52
C ASN A 120 8.88 -6.24 8.52
N LYS A 121 8.40 -6.92 9.59
CA LYS A 121 8.41 -8.39 9.67
C LYS A 121 7.57 -9.01 8.57
N LEU A 122 6.36 -8.49 8.32
CA LEU A 122 5.48 -8.93 7.24
C LEU A 122 6.20 -8.87 5.88
N VAL A 123 6.80 -7.73 5.55
CA VAL A 123 7.52 -7.55 4.28
C VAL A 123 8.69 -8.51 4.17
N ALA A 124 9.50 -8.63 5.21
CA ALA A 124 10.66 -9.51 5.20
C ALA A 124 10.30 -10.99 5.02
N THR A 125 9.13 -11.41 5.52
CA THR A 125 8.72 -12.83 5.51
C THR A 125 7.79 -13.19 4.35
N LYS A 126 6.99 -12.25 3.84
CA LYS A 126 5.93 -12.54 2.86
C LYS A 126 6.08 -11.85 1.50
N THR A 127 7.11 -11.01 1.27
CA THR A 127 7.38 -10.49 -0.08
C THR A 127 7.95 -11.61 -0.96
N PRO A 128 7.35 -11.91 -2.14
CA PRO A 128 7.85 -12.95 -3.03
C PRO A 128 9.21 -12.57 -3.65
N GLY A 129 10.09 -13.56 -3.78
CA GLY A 129 11.37 -13.44 -4.46
C GLY A 129 11.39 -14.12 -5.83
N ASN A 130 12.43 -14.96 -6.06
CA ASN A 130 12.63 -15.65 -7.34
C ASN A 130 11.59 -16.76 -7.60
N GLU A 131 10.93 -17.28 -6.59
CA GLU A 131 9.99 -18.40 -6.66
C GLU A 131 8.78 -18.15 -7.55
N VAL A 132 8.44 -16.88 -7.81
CA VAL A 132 7.34 -16.50 -8.70
C VAL A 132 7.77 -16.39 -10.18
N LEU A 133 9.07 -16.42 -10.49
CA LEU A 133 9.62 -16.27 -11.83
C LEU A 133 9.78 -17.63 -12.53
N ARG A 134 8.72 -18.40 -12.60
CA ARG A 134 8.73 -19.73 -13.19
C ARG A 134 8.70 -19.67 -14.71
N PRO A 135 9.59 -20.40 -15.43
CA PRO A 135 9.48 -20.54 -16.87
C PRO A 135 8.24 -21.37 -17.24
N GLN A 136 7.72 -21.14 -18.43
CA GLN A 136 6.61 -21.92 -19.00
C GLN A 136 7.06 -22.55 -20.31
N ALA A 137 6.79 -23.85 -20.48
CA ALA A 137 7.11 -24.60 -21.67
C ALA A 137 5.81 -25.11 -22.35
N TYR A 138 5.76 -24.97 -23.66
CA TYR A 138 4.67 -25.45 -24.49
C TYR A 138 5.26 -26.38 -25.55
N THR A 139 4.78 -27.62 -25.64
CA THR A 139 5.21 -28.62 -26.63
C THR A 139 4.04 -29.10 -27.47
N GLY A 140 4.29 -29.46 -28.71
CA GLY A 140 3.28 -29.94 -29.64
C GLY A 140 3.91 -30.43 -30.95
N ASP A 141 3.08 -30.67 -31.97
CA ASP A 141 3.53 -31.18 -33.28
C ASP A 141 4.53 -30.24 -33.97
N ASP A 142 4.44 -28.95 -33.70
CA ASP A 142 5.30 -27.92 -34.28
C ASP A 142 6.60 -27.63 -33.48
N GLY A 143 6.88 -28.37 -32.40
CA GLY A 143 8.12 -28.24 -31.63
C GLY A 143 7.93 -27.77 -30.18
N LEU A 144 8.87 -26.95 -29.67
CA LEU A 144 8.92 -26.45 -28.31
C LEU A 144 8.97 -24.93 -28.27
N MET A 145 8.16 -24.30 -27.43
CA MET A 145 8.27 -22.89 -27.07
C MET A 145 8.52 -22.75 -25.58
N LEU A 146 9.58 -22.05 -25.21
CA LEU A 146 9.91 -21.67 -23.83
C LEU A 146 9.70 -20.19 -23.60
N THR A 147 8.97 -19.86 -22.53
CA THR A 147 8.79 -18.47 -22.09
C THR A 147 9.51 -18.27 -20.77
N GLU A 148 10.38 -17.26 -20.70
CA GLU A 148 11.11 -16.88 -19.50
C GLU A 148 10.92 -15.39 -19.19
N ARG A 149 11.18 -15.02 -17.94
CA ARG A 149 11.13 -13.65 -17.45
C ARG A 149 12.52 -13.00 -17.48
N ALA A 150 12.64 -11.88 -18.19
CA ALA A 150 13.90 -11.13 -18.33
C ALA A 150 13.82 -9.77 -17.63
N PRO A 151 14.93 -9.25 -17.07
CA PRO A 151 14.97 -7.94 -16.45
C PRO A 151 14.71 -6.80 -17.45
N TYR A 152 14.28 -5.65 -16.93
CA TYR A 152 14.22 -4.39 -17.68
C TYR A 152 15.60 -3.68 -17.72
N GLY A 153 16.35 -3.76 -16.63
CA GLY A 153 17.62 -3.04 -16.46
C GLY A 153 17.69 -2.24 -15.16
N VAL A 154 17.88 -0.94 -15.27
CA VAL A 154 17.79 -0.03 -14.13
C VAL A 154 16.36 0.42 -13.96
N LEU A 155 15.81 0.26 -12.76
CA LEU A 155 14.50 0.71 -12.35
C LEU A 155 14.60 1.93 -11.44
N LEU A 156 13.65 2.86 -11.56
CA LEU A 156 13.46 3.91 -10.57
C LEU A 156 12.35 3.46 -9.60
N ALA A 157 12.60 3.56 -8.31
CA ALA A 157 11.57 3.41 -7.29
C ALA A 157 11.42 4.70 -6.48
N VAL A 158 10.25 5.35 -6.58
CA VAL A 158 9.89 6.50 -5.73
C VAL A 158 9.08 5.98 -4.56
N THR A 159 9.52 6.26 -3.33
CA THR A 159 8.93 5.70 -2.11
C THR A 159 8.30 6.75 -1.22
N PRO A 160 7.23 6.41 -0.46
CA PRO A 160 6.50 7.34 0.38
C PRO A 160 7.20 7.57 1.73
N THR A 161 6.72 8.57 2.48
CA THR A 161 7.14 8.80 3.87
C THR A 161 6.40 7.90 4.88
N THR A 162 5.24 7.39 4.52
CA THR A 162 4.35 6.60 5.39
C THR A 162 4.89 5.21 5.68
N ASN A 163 5.51 4.57 4.67
CA ASN A 163 6.05 3.21 4.74
C ASN A 163 7.45 3.16 4.13
N PRO A 164 8.44 3.91 4.69
CA PRO A 164 9.72 4.10 4.02
C PRO A 164 10.54 2.81 3.95
N THR A 165 10.63 2.06 5.03
CA THR A 165 11.43 0.83 5.12
C THR A 165 10.73 -0.34 4.45
N GLU A 166 9.43 -0.46 4.63
CA GLU A 166 8.60 -1.50 4.05
C GLU A 166 8.62 -1.44 2.52
N THR A 167 8.47 -0.25 1.94
CA THR A 167 8.46 -0.06 0.48
C THR A 167 9.83 -0.31 -0.13
N ILE A 168 10.92 0.11 0.53
CA ILE A 168 12.28 -0.17 0.08
C ILE A 168 12.54 -1.67 0.03
N LEU A 169 12.24 -2.39 1.12
CA LEU A 169 12.50 -3.84 1.18
C LEU A 169 11.67 -4.62 0.17
N CYS A 170 10.37 -4.31 0.08
CA CYS A 170 9.46 -4.96 -0.86
C CYS A 170 9.95 -4.80 -2.32
N ASN A 171 10.25 -3.57 -2.73
CA ASN A 171 10.73 -3.27 -4.07
C ASN A 171 12.13 -3.85 -4.32
N ALA A 172 13.05 -3.75 -3.36
CA ALA A 172 14.40 -4.31 -3.49
C ALA A 172 14.35 -5.84 -3.71
N ILE A 173 13.58 -6.56 -2.89
CA ILE A 173 13.40 -8.02 -3.06
C ILE A 173 12.89 -8.35 -4.46
N GLY A 174 11.77 -7.74 -4.88
CA GLY A 174 11.16 -8.04 -6.17
C GLY A 174 12.05 -7.66 -7.35
N MET A 175 12.68 -6.49 -7.32
CA MET A 175 13.49 -5.97 -8.41
C MET A 175 14.83 -6.71 -8.55
N VAL A 176 15.50 -7.00 -7.44
CA VAL A 176 16.77 -7.76 -7.44
C VAL A 176 16.55 -9.23 -7.81
N ALA A 177 15.48 -9.86 -7.29
CA ALA A 177 15.07 -11.20 -7.69
C ALA A 177 14.84 -11.31 -9.20
N ALA A 178 14.24 -10.29 -9.80
CA ALA A 178 14.00 -10.19 -11.24
C ALA A 178 15.26 -9.92 -12.08
N GLY A 179 16.41 -9.75 -11.45
CA GLY A 179 17.69 -9.49 -12.14
C GLY A 179 17.96 -8.03 -12.49
N ASN A 180 17.16 -7.09 -12.00
CA ASN A 180 17.35 -5.66 -12.21
C ASN A 180 18.32 -5.04 -11.19
N ALA A 181 18.66 -3.77 -11.40
CA ALA A 181 19.12 -2.86 -10.36
C ALA A 181 18.09 -1.76 -10.14
N VAL A 182 18.06 -1.16 -8.96
CA VAL A 182 17.10 -0.12 -8.59
C VAL A 182 17.80 1.13 -8.09
N VAL A 183 17.27 2.30 -8.51
CA VAL A 183 17.60 3.61 -7.93
C VAL A 183 16.39 4.05 -7.11
N PHE A 184 16.56 4.21 -5.81
CA PHE A 184 15.55 4.78 -4.94
C PHE A 184 15.65 6.31 -4.94
N ASN A 185 14.52 6.98 -5.19
CA ASN A 185 14.31 8.37 -4.86
C ASN A 185 13.30 8.42 -3.72
N VAL A 186 13.80 8.36 -2.51
CA VAL A 186 12.99 8.25 -1.31
C VAL A 186 12.34 9.59 -0.95
N HIS A 187 11.31 9.55 -0.10
CA HIS A 187 10.69 10.80 0.35
C HIS A 187 11.67 11.62 1.21
N PRO A 188 11.81 12.95 1.00
CA PRO A 188 12.78 13.78 1.75
C PRO A 188 12.66 13.68 3.27
N SER A 189 11.43 13.53 3.79
CA SER A 189 11.17 13.40 5.24
C SER A 189 11.53 12.05 5.84
N ALA A 190 12.02 11.10 5.03
CA ALA A 190 12.46 9.77 5.45
C ALA A 190 13.83 9.41 4.83
N ALA A 191 14.61 10.42 4.43
CA ALA A 191 15.83 10.21 3.66
C ALA A 191 16.92 9.48 4.47
N LYS A 192 17.07 9.79 5.76
CA LYS A 192 18.12 9.20 6.60
C LYS A 192 17.90 7.72 6.85
N VAL A 193 16.71 7.35 7.34
CA VAL A 193 16.38 5.93 7.61
C VAL A 193 16.42 5.12 6.31
N SER A 194 15.92 5.67 5.23
CA SER A 194 15.91 5.04 3.91
C SER A 194 17.32 4.80 3.37
N ASN A 195 18.19 5.81 3.42
CA ASN A 195 19.56 5.70 2.95
C ASN A 195 20.42 4.79 3.85
N TRP A 196 20.18 4.80 5.16
CA TRP A 196 20.80 3.83 6.05
C TRP A 196 20.35 2.40 5.72
N PHE A 197 19.06 2.20 5.42
CA PHE A 197 18.56 0.88 5.05
C PHE A 197 19.14 0.40 3.72
N VAL A 198 19.23 1.27 2.70
CA VAL A 198 19.93 0.95 1.43
C VAL A 198 21.37 0.53 1.70
N HIS A 199 22.09 1.21 2.59
CA HIS A 199 23.46 0.88 2.98
C HIS A 199 23.58 -0.54 3.53
N ILE A 200 22.80 -0.90 4.57
CA ILE A 200 22.91 -2.23 5.20
C ILE A 200 22.38 -3.36 4.29
N LEU A 201 21.42 -3.08 3.41
CA LEU A 201 20.97 -4.06 2.40
C LEU A 201 22.08 -4.36 1.38
N ASN A 202 22.84 -3.34 0.92
CA ASN A 202 23.99 -3.57 0.04
C ASN A 202 25.10 -4.35 0.74
N GLU A 203 25.37 -4.10 2.03
CA GLU A 203 26.32 -4.90 2.79
C GLU A 203 25.89 -6.37 2.86
N ALA A 204 24.62 -6.62 3.14
CA ALA A 204 24.07 -7.98 3.18
C ALA A 204 24.16 -8.70 1.82
N ILE A 205 23.88 -8.00 0.72
CA ILE A 205 23.99 -8.51 -0.64
C ILE A 205 25.44 -8.87 -0.95
N GLN A 206 26.38 -7.98 -0.66
CA GLN A 206 27.82 -8.19 -0.93
C GLN A 206 28.39 -9.34 -0.10
N ALA A 207 27.95 -9.49 1.15
CA ALA A 207 28.38 -10.59 2.04
C ALA A 207 28.07 -12.00 1.49
N VAL A 208 27.09 -12.12 0.59
CA VAL A 208 26.74 -13.41 -0.05
C VAL A 208 27.22 -13.51 -1.51
N GLY A 209 28.12 -12.62 -1.93
CA GLY A 209 28.71 -12.60 -3.28
C GLY A 209 27.87 -11.87 -4.32
N GLY A 210 26.89 -11.07 -3.91
CA GLY A 210 26.17 -10.17 -4.80
C GLY A 210 27.00 -8.95 -5.17
N PRO A 211 26.71 -8.30 -6.32
CA PRO A 211 27.45 -7.14 -6.77
C PRO A 211 27.10 -5.88 -5.97
N ARG A 212 28.02 -4.92 -6.00
CA ARG A 212 27.73 -3.57 -5.51
C ARG A 212 26.69 -2.90 -6.39
N ASP A 213 26.01 -1.92 -5.80
CA ASP A 213 25.17 -0.96 -6.50
C ASP A 213 23.96 -1.56 -7.25
N VAL A 214 23.54 -2.79 -6.89
CA VAL A 214 22.24 -3.32 -7.35
C VAL A 214 21.07 -2.56 -6.71
N ILE A 215 21.32 -1.93 -5.57
CA ILE A 215 20.41 -1.02 -4.88
C ILE A 215 21.15 0.29 -4.69
N THR A 216 20.65 1.37 -5.27
CA THR A 216 21.21 2.71 -5.09
C THR A 216 20.15 3.69 -4.62
N SER A 217 20.58 4.80 -4.05
CA SER A 217 19.70 5.88 -3.58
C SER A 217 20.37 7.23 -3.77
N VAL A 218 19.57 8.28 -3.88
CA VAL A 218 20.03 9.68 -3.86
C VAL A 218 20.16 10.13 -2.41
N GLU A 219 21.31 10.70 -2.03
CA GLU A 219 21.57 11.12 -0.64
C GLU A 219 20.59 12.19 -0.15
N GLN A 220 20.33 13.19 -0.96
CA GLN A 220 19.37 14.25 -0.69
C GLN A 220 18.27 14.24 -1.77
N PRO A 221 17.25 13.37 -1.61
CA PRO A 221 16.20 13.22 -2.59
C PRO A 221 15.28 14.44 -2.59
N THR A 222 14.84 14.83 -3.79
CA THR A 222 13.90 15.92 -4.01
C THR A 222 12.90 15.55 -5.09
N VAL A 223 11.87 16.37 -5.28
CA VAL A 223 10.96 16.26 -6.43
C VAL A 223 11.72 16.44 -7.75
N GLU A 224 12.73 17.32 -7.77
CA GLU A 224 13.57 17.55 -8.93
C GLU A 224 14.41 16.32 -9.26
N SER A 225 15.09 15.70 -8.27
CA SER A 225 15.85 14.46 -8.50
C SER A 225 14.97 13.31 -9.01
N ALA A 226 13.74 13.20 -8.51
CA ALA A 226 12.76 12.26 -9.04
C ALA A 226 12.45 12.55 -10.52
N GLY A 227 12.22 13.82 -10.87
CA GLY A 227 11.97 14.27 -12.25
C GLY A 227 13.15 13.97 -13.20
N ILE A 228 14.38 14.17 -12.74
CA ILE A 228 15.60 13.82 -13.48
C ILE A 228 15.64 12.31 -13.72
N LEU A 229 15.44 11.49 -12.68
CA LEU A 229 15.45 10.03 -12.79
C LEU A 229 14.33 9.48 -13.68
N MET A 230 13.14 10.06 -13.63
CA MET A 230 12.02 9.67 -14.50
C MET A 230 12.36 9.83 -15.98
N LYS A 231 13.16 10.84 -16.33
CA LYS A 231 13.60 11.12 -17.71
C LYS A 231 14.96 10.49 -18.05
N HIS A 232 15.70 9.98 -17.06
CA HIS A 232 17.07 9.51 -17.21
C HIS A 232 17.18 8.36 -18.23
N PRO A 233 18.10 8.38 -19.22
CA PRO A 233 18.15 7.39 -20.31
C PRO A 233 18.44 5.97 -19.85
N LEU A 234 19.13 5.79 -18.73
CA LEU A 234 19.42 4.48 -18.16
C LEU A 234 18.22 3.85 -17.44
N VAL A 235 17.26 4.65 -16.97
CA VAL A 235 16.05 4.14 -16.29
C VAL A 235 15.04 3.60 -17.32
N ARG A 236 14.65 2.34 -17.16
CA ARG A 236 13.80 1.61 -18.12
C ARG A 236 12.35 1.39 -17.63
N LEU A 237 12.15 1.38 -16.34
CA LEU A 237 10.85 1.21 -15.70
C LEU A 237 10.79 2.12 -14.48
N ILE A 238 9.67 2.81 -14.31
CA ILE A 238 9.40 3.66 -13.16
C ILE A 238 8.38 2.96 -12.26
N VAL A 239 8.68 2.86 -10.97
CA VAL A 239 7.77 2.34 -9.95
C VAL A 239 7.55 3.43 -8.92
N VAL A 240 6.31 3.83 -8.72
CA VAL A 240 5.96 4.93 -7.81
C VAL A 240 4.97 4.43 -6.77
N THR A 241 5.28 4.71 -5.50
CA THR A 241 4.32 4.60 -4.40
C THR A 241 4.21 5.98 -3.76
N GLY A 242 3.09 6.65 -3.94
CA GLY A 242 2.94 8.02 -3.44
C GLY A 242 1.65 8.72 -3.88
N GLY A 243 1.56 10.00 -3.57
CA GLY A 243 0.37 10.81 -3.84
C GLY A 243 0.11 11.07 -5.33
N PRO A 244 -1.08 11.65 -5.65
CA PRO A 244 -1.56 11.81 -7.04
C PRO A 244 -0.60 12.57 -7.95
N VAL A 245 0.15 13.55 -7.41
CA VAL A 245 1.06 14.39 -8.20
C VAL A 245 2.22 13.59 -8.78
N VAL A 246 2.89 12.77 -7.94
CA VAL A 246 4.04 11.97 -8.37
C VAL A 246 3.60 10.79 -9.24
N VAL A 247 2.43 10.21 -8.97
CA VAL A 247 1.79 9.18 -9.81
C VAL A 247 1.54 9.74 -11.22
N LYS A 248 0.90 10.90 -11.32
CA LYS A 248 0.66 11.58 -12.61
C LYS A 248 1.95 11.91 -13.36
N ALA A 249 2.99 12.35 -12.64
CA ALA A 249 4.29 12.63 -13.24
C ALA A 249 4.93 11.37 -13.84
N ALA A 250 4.86 10.25 -13.12
CA ALA A 250 5.38 8.95 -13.59
C ALA A 250 4.62 8.46 -14.83
N MET A 251 3.29 8.49 -14.82
CA MET A 251 2.46 8.07 -15.94
C MET A 251 2.68 8.93 -17.19
N ASN A 252 3.01 10.22 -17.02
CA ASN A 252 3.29 11.15 -18.11
C ASN A 252 4.77 11.20 -18.52
N SER A 253 5.63 10.35 -17.97
CA SER A 253 7.08 10.36 -18.22
C SER A 253 7.49 9.89 -19.61
N GLY A 254 6.59 9.27 -20.37
CA GLY A 254 6.89 8.61 -21.66
C GLY A 254 7.56 7.24 -21.51
N LYS A 255 7.74 6.73 -20.30
CA LYS A 255 8.26 5.39 -20.01
C LYS A 255 7.18 4.50 -19.41
N LYS A 256 7.41 3.19 -19.39
CA LYS A 256 6.55 2.29 -18.64
C LYS A 256 6.60 2.69 -17.16
N ALA A 257 5.43 2.87 -16.56
CA ALA A 257 5.25 3.15 -15.16
C ALA A 257 4.34 2.10 -14.50
N ILE A 258 4.67 1.75 -13.26
CA ILE A 258 3.86 1.00 -12.32
C ILE A 258 3.59 1.97 -11.18
N ALA A 259 2.33 2.32 -10.96
CA ALA A 259 1.97 3.40 -10.05
C ALA A 259 0.99 2.93 -8.97
N ALA A 260 1.39 3.08 -7.71
CA ALA A 260 0.56 2.91 -6.53
C ALA A 260 0.14 4.30 -6.03
N GLY A 261 -1.15 4.56 -6.09
CA GLY A 261 -1.79 5.83 -5.75
C GLY A 261 -2.42 5.86 -4.35
N PRO A 262 -3.23 6.88 -4.06
CA PRO A 262 -4.02 6.96 -2.84
C PRO A 262 -5.13 5.90 -2.82
N GLY A 263 -5.71 5.68 -1.65
CA GLY A 263 -6.89 4.87 -1.46
C GLY A 263 -7.85 5.50 -0.45
N ASN A 264 -9.13 5.23 -0.61
CA ASN A 264 -10.15 5.53 0.40
C ASN A 264 -10.96 4.26 0.66
N PRO A 265 -10.40 3.28 1.43
CA PRO A 265 -10.97 1.95 1.59
C PRO A 265 -12.24 1.93 2.46
N PRO A 266 -13.43 1.61 1.90
CA PRO A 266 -14.64 1.47 2.67
C PRO A 266 -14.69 0.13 3.43
N ALA A 267 -15.26 0.16 4.64
CA ALA A 267 -15.63 -1.01 5.41
C ALA A 267 -17.17 -1.12 5.48
N VAL A 268 -17.76 -2.03 4.72
CA VAL A 268 -19.19 -2.29 4.71
C VAL A 268 -19.55 -3.32 5.77
N VAL A 269 -20.59 -3.03 6.56
CA VAL A 269 -21.16 -3.97 7.55
C VAL A 269 -22.65 -4.14 7.25
N ASP A 270 -23.02 -5.33 6.78
CA ASP A 270 -24.40 -5.66 6.46
C ASP A 270 -25.15 -6.29 7.66
N GLU A 271 -26.46 -6.47 7.50
CA GLU A 271 -27.37 -6.99 8.52
C GLU A 271 -27.06 -8.43 8.97
N SER A 272 -26.27 -9.17 8.21
CA SER A 272 -25.90 -10.56 8.53
C SER A 272 -24.57 -10.68 9.30
N ALA A 273 -23.86 -9.56 9.48
CA ALA A 273 -22.52 -9.54 10.04
C ALA A 273 -22.46 -10.01 11.49
N ASN A 274 -21.37 -10.67 11.87
CA ASN A 274 -21.03 -10.84 13.28
C ASN A 274 -20.44 -9.51 13.81
N LEU A 275 -21.26 -8.71 14.47
CA LEU A 275 -20.94 -7.34 14.84
C LEU A 275 -19.76 -7.23 15.81
N ALA A 276 -19.56 -8.17 16.73
CA ALA A 276 -18.43 -8.17 17.65
C ALA A 276 -17.10 -8.42 16.89
N LYS A 277 -17.10 -9.37 15.95
CA LYS A 277 -15.94 -9.62 15.09
C LYS A 277 -15.67 -8.44 14.16
N ALA A 278 -16.73 -7.88 13.56
CA ALA A 278 -16.62 -6.71 12.69
C ALA A 278 -16.01 -5.51 13.42
N ALA A 279 -16.51 -5.20 14.63
CA ALA A 279 -16.01 -4.10 15.45
C ALA A 279 -14.51 -4.24 15.77
N ASN A 280 -14.08 -5.43 16.22
CA ASN A 280 -12.68 -5.71 16.49
C ASN A 280 -11.80 -5.62 15.22
N ALA A 281 -12.25 -6.17 14.09
CA ALA A 281 -11.52 -6.12 12.83
C ALA A 281 -11.37 -4.68 12.32
N ILE A 282 -12.46 -3.90 12.31
CA ILE A 282 -12.46 -2.49 11.92
C ILE A 282 -11.51 -1.68 12.81
N MET A 283 -11.58 -1.85 14.13
CA MET A 283 -10.67 -1.16 15.06
C MET A 283 -9.22 -1.46 14.74
N ARG A 284 -8.87 -2.74 14.58
CA ARG A 284 -7.49 -3.15 14.28
C ARG A 284 -7.02 -2.63 12.92
N GLY A 285 -7.85 -2.72 11.89
CA GLY A 285 -7.51 -2.29 10.54
C GLY A 285 -7.36 -0.79 10.43
N ALA A 286 -8.36 -0.03 10.89
CA ALA A 286 -8.35 1.43 10.84
C ALA A 286 -7.31 2.08 11.76
N SER A 287 -6.84 1.40 12.81
CA SER A 287 -5.83 1.95 13.72
C SER A 287 -4.40 1.50 13.42
N LEU A 288 -4.20 0.61 12.45
CA LEU A 288 -2.86 0.13 12.10
C LEU A 288 -1.96 1.31 11.69
N ASP A 289 -0.84 1.44 12.41
CA ASP A 289 0.17 2.47 12.19
C ASP A 289 -0.45 3.88 12.09
N ASN A 290 -1.40 4.17 12.98
CA ASN A 290 -2.16 5.42 12.99
C ASN A 290 -2.85 5.74 11.65
N ASN A 291 -3.34 4.72 10.97
CA ASN A 291 -4.08 4.82 9.70
C ASN A 291 -3.27 5.38 8.50
N ILE A 292 -1.93 5.37 8.57
CA ILE A 292 -1.10 5.88 7.46
C ILE A 292 -0.85 4.85 6.34
N VAL A 293 -1.34 3.63 6.51
CA VAL A 293 -1.28 2.62 5.45
C VAL A 293 -2.47 2.81 4.51
N CYS A 294 -2.19 2.86 3.20
CA CYS A 294 -3.21 3.14 2.18
C CYS A 294 -4.34 2.11 2.09
N ILE A 295 -4.15 0.91 2.66
CA ILE A 295 -5.19 -0.15 2.71
C ILE A 295 -6.08 -0.04 3.95
N ALA A 296 -5.72 0.78 4.95
CA ALA A 296 -6.48 0.89 6.19
C ALA A 296 -7.87 1.45 5.93
N GLU A 297 -8.86 0.96 6.64
CA GLU A 297 -10.25 1.43 6.55
C GLU A 297 -10.32 2.94 6.79
N LYS A 298 -11.01 3.67 5.90
CA LYS A 298 -11.16 5.13 5.97
C LYS A 298 -12.56 5.57 6.40
N GLU A 299 -13.57 4.74 6.17
CA GLU A 299 -14.94 4.93 6.63
C GLU A 299 -15.63 3.59 6.89
N VAL A 300 -16.66 3.64 7.76
CA VAL A 300 -17.57 2.51 8.03
C VAL A 300 -18.95 2.82 7.46
N ILE A 301 -19.44 1.94 6.62
CA ILE A 301 -20.77 2.00 6.02
C ILE A 301 -21.63 0.92 6.66
N ALA A 302 -22.53 1.31 7.54
CA ALA A 302 -23.37 0.38 8.31
C ALA A 302 -24.82 0.40 7.83
N VAL A 303 -25.41 -0.77 7.62
CA VAL A 303 -26.85 -0.87 7.39
C VAL A 303 -27.58 -0.42 8.65
N ASP A 304 -28.59 0.45 8.53
CA ASP A 304 -29.23 1.12 9.66
C ASP A 304 -29.79 0.16 10.71
N SER A 305 -30.36 -0.97 10.29
CA SER A 305 -30.92 -1.99 11.19
C SER A 305 -29.93 -2.54 12.21
N ILE A 306 -28.62 -2.53 11.91
CA ILE A 306 -27.56 -3.05 12.81
C ILE A 306 -26.63 -1.96 13.33
N ALA A 307 -26.69 -0.74 12.81
CA ALA A 307 -25.71 0.30 13.07
C ALA A 307 -25.61 0.67 14.56
N THR A 308 -26.74 0.76 15.27
CA THR A 308 -26.76 1.07 16.73
C THR A 308 -26.04 -0.02 17.54
N GLU A 309 -26.23 -1.29 17.19
CA GLU A 309 -25.57 -2.39 17.90
C GLU A 309 -24.07 -2.46 17.50
N LEU A 310 -23.74 -2.21 16.24
CA LEU A 310 -22.34 -2.10 15.80
C LEU A 310 -21.59 -1.01 16.59
N VAL A 311 -22.18 0.16 16.77
CA VAL A 311 -21.60 1.25 17.58
C VAL A 311 -21.37 0.79 19.03
N ARG A 312 -22.30 0.04 19.64
CA ARG A 312 -22.10 -0.52 20.99
C ARG A 312 -20.93 -1.51 21.06
N GLN A 313 -20.73 -2.32 20.00
CA GLN A 313 -19.60 -3.24 19.94
C GLN A 313 -18.28 -2.48 19.75
N LEU A 314 -18.25 -1.47 18.88
CA LEU A 314 -17.10 -0.59 18.68
C LEU A 314 -16.70 0.17 19.95
N GLN A 315 -17.66 0.60 20.78
CA GLN A 315 -17.40 1.26 22.06
C GLN A 315 -16.75 0.35 23.13
N ARG A 316 -16.71 -0.97 22.91
CA ARG A 316 -15.97 -1.91 23.77
C ARG A 316 -14.50 -2.01 23.42
N GLU A 317 -14.12 -1.55 22.24
CA GLU A 317 -12.73 -1.50 21.76
C GLU A 317 -12.04 -0.21 22.25
N PRO A 318 -10.73 -0.06 22.15
CA PRO A 318 -9.99 1.15 22.53
C PRO A 318 -10.29 2.34 21.61
N ILE A 319 -11.53 2.67 21.47
CA ILE A 319 -12.10 3.73 20.61
C ILE A 319 -12.73 4.81 21.46
N LEU A 320 -12.56 6.06 21.08
CA LEU A 320 -13.33 7.19 21.58
C LEU A 320 -14.36 7.62 20.55
N PHE A 321 -15.63 7.41 20.85
CA PHE A 321 -16.73 7.94 20.05
C PHE A 321 -16.97 9.42 20.40
N LEU A 322 -16.94 10.27 19.38
CA LEU A 322 -17.15 11.71 19.49
C LEU A 322 -18.63 12.07 19.32
N ASP A 323 -19.11 12.99 20.12
CA ASP A 323 -20.41 13.61 19.89
C ASP A 323 -20.36 14.65 18.74
N VAL A 324 -21.51 15.17 18.34
CA VAL A 324 -21.65 16.14 17.23
C VAL A 324 -20.80 17.40 17.46
N ARG A 325 -20.72 17.89 18.72
CA ARG A 325 -19.92 19.08 19.04
C ARG A 325 -18.44 18.78 18.92
N GLN A 326 -17.99 17.66 19.49
CA GLN A 326 -16.59 17.21 19.43
C GLN A 326 -16.17 16.94 17.98
N THR A 327 -17.04 16.36 17.16
CA THR A 327 -16.79 16.13 15.73
C THR A 327 -16.54 17.44 14.99
N ARG A 328 -17.36 18.48 15.25
CA ARG A 328 -17.18 19.81 14.66
C ARG A 328 -15.89 20.50 15.12
N GLU A 329 -15.50 20.33 16.39
CA GLU A 329 -14.22 20.86 16.87
C GLU A 329 -13.04 20.09 16.23
N LEU A 330 -13.17 18.78 16.05
CA LEU A 330 -12.16 17.97 15.37
C LEU A 330 -12.01 18.40 13.91
N GLU A 331 -13.10 18.63 13.19
CA GLU A 331 -13.07 19.08 11.80
C GLU A 331 -12.25 20.37 11.63
N LYS A 332 -12.44 21.36 12.53
CA LYS A 332 -11.67 22.64 12.51
C LYS A 332 -10.17 22.43 12.74
N VAL A 333 -9.78 21.39 13.43
CA VAL A 333 -8.39 21.11 13.80
C VAL A 333 -7.68 20.31 12.73
N ILE A 334 -8.33 19.26 12.20
CA ILE A 334 -7.68 18.32 11.28
C ILE A 334 -7.87 18.67 9.80
N LEU A 335 -8.69 19.69 9.50
CA LEU A 335 -8.84 20.20 8.13
C LEU A 335 -8.41 21.65 8.05
N GLU A 336 -7.82 22.03 6.92
CA GLU A 336 -7.44 23.39 6.53
C GLU A 336 -8.15 23.72 5.20
N GLY A 337 -9.38 24.24 5.29
CA GLY A 337 -10.27 24.34 4.14
C GLY A 337 -10.62 22.93 3.63
N ASP A 338 -10.42 22.69 2.34
CA ASP A 338 -10.67 21.39 1.71
C ASP A 338 -9.48 20.41 1.81
N HIS A 339 -8.51 20.66 2.69
CA HIS A 339 -7.31 19.82 2.79
C HIS A 339 -7.10 19.30 4.19
N VAL A 340 -6.49 18.10 4.25
CA VAL A 340 -6.08 17.48 5.52
C VAL A 340 -4.90 18.24 6.12
N ASN A 341 -5.00 18.62 7.38
CA ASN A 341 -3.93 19.24 8.14
C ASN A 341 -2.79 18.26 8.37
N LYS A 342 -1.68 18.46 7.70
CA LYS A 342 -0.51 17.57 7.71
C LYS A 342 0.13 17.39 9.10
N ASN A 343 -0.12 18.32 10.03
CA ASN A 343 0.40 18.22 11.39
C ASN A 343 -0.20 17.06 12.18
N PHE A 344 -1.38 16.56 11.78
CA PHE A 344 -2.08 15.44 12.43
C PHE A 344 -1.94 14.11 11.68
N VAL A 345 -1.41 14.11 10.47
CA VAL A 345 -1.15 12.87 9.72
C VAL A 345 -0.23 11.96 10.53
N GLY A 346 -0.64 10.72 10.72
CA GLY A 346 0.10 9.68 11.44
C GLY A 346 0.29 9.90 12.95
N LYS A 347 -0.40 10.89 13.53
CA LYS A 347 -0.35 11.14 14.98
C LYS A 347 -1.25 10.18 15.75
N ASP A 348 -0.89 9.91 17.00
CA ASP A 348 -1.69 9.07 17.90
C ASP A 348 -3.10 9.66 18.13
N ALA A 349 -4.11 8.80 18.22
CA ALA A 349 -5.49 9.20 18.53
C ALA A 349 -5.58 10.06 19.81
N GLY A 350 -4.74 9.76 20.81
CA GLY A 350 -4.65 10.55 22.04
C GLY A 350 -4.10 11.97 21.85
N GLU A 351 -3.16 12.18 20.90
CA GLU A 351 -2.67 13.52 20.55
C GLU A 351 -3.76 14.33 19.85
N ILE A 352 -4.47 13.70 18.92
CA ILE A 352 -5.58 14.34 18.19
C ILE A 352 -6.71 14.71 19.15
N ALA A 353 -7.08 13.80 20.08
CA ALA A 353 -8.09 14.08 21.10
C ALA A 353 -7.72 15.28 22.00
N LYS A 354 -6.44 15.41 22.39
CA LYS A 354 -5.96 16.57 23.17
C LYS A 354 -6.12 17.89 22.42
N ALA A 355 -5.97 17.90 21.10
CA ALA A 355 -6.13 19.12 20.29
C ALA A 355 -7.55 19.69 20.31
N ILE A 356 -8.55 18.87 20.66
CA ILE A 356 -9.95 19.29 20.84
C ILE A 356 -10.36 19.34 22.33
N GLY A 357 -9.38 19.42 23.25
CA GLY A 357 -9.62 19.54 24.68
C GLY A 357 -10.04 18.27 25.41
N ILE A 358 -9.93 17.10 24.79
CA ILE A 358 -10.20 15.81 25.44
C ILE A 358 -8.89 15.25 25.99
N GLY A 359 -8.64 15.47 27.30
CA GLY A 359 -7.49 14.97 28.02
C GLY A 359 -7.67 13.56 28.61
N GLY A 360 -6.55 12.94 29.07
CA GLY A 360 -6.57 11.73 29.90
C GLY A 360 -6.73 10.39 29.19
N LYS A 361 -6.85 10.36 27.88
CA LYS A 361 -6.83 9.13 27.08
C LYS A 361 -5.39 8.88 26.61
N GLY A 362 -4.66 8.02 27.32
CA GLY A 362 -3.24 7.75 27.04
C GLY A 362 -2.97 7.04 25.72
N HIS A 363 -1.77 6.45 25.63
CA HIS A 363 -1.29 5.68 24.46
C HIS A 363 -2.20 4.48 24.08
N ASP A 364 -3.05 4.04 25.01
CA ASP A 364 -3.99 2.93 24.77
C ASP A 364 -5.17 3.28 23.86
N LEU A 365 -5.46 4.58 23.65
CA LEU A 365 -6.48 5.00 22.70
C LEU A 365 -6.00 4.77 21.27
N ARG A 366 -6.70 3.91 20.54
CA ARG A 366 -6.30 3.52 19.19
C ARG A 366 -6.99 4.32 18.09
N LEU A 367 -8.23 4.76 18.30
CA LEU A 367 -9.06 5.33 17.24
C LEU A 367 -10.04 6.36 17.80
N LEU A 368 -10.28 7.43 17.06
CA LEU A 368 -11.41 8.33 17.22
C LEU A 368 -12.47 7.96 16.19
N MET A 369 -13.74 7.88 16.60
CA MET A 369 -14.84 7.64 15.69
C MET A 369 -15.94 8.67 15.87
N CYS A 370 -16.66 8.94 14.80
CA CYS A 370 -17.87 9.79 14.83
C CYS A 370 -18.90 9.27 13.84
N GLU A 371 -20.16 9.54 14.13
CA GLU A 371 -21.24 9.29 13.18
C GLU A 371 -21.54 10.58 12.41
N VAL A 372 -21.51 10.50 11.07
CA VAL A 372 -21.63 11.62 10.13
C VAL A 372 -22.49 11.21 8.93
N ASP A 373 -22.73 12.11 8.00
CA ASP A 373 -23.34 11.75 6.70
C ASP A 373 -22.27 11.40 5.64
N GLU A 374 -22.72 10.75 4.54
CA GLU A 374 -21.84 10.33 3.43
C GLU A 374 -21.02 11.48 2.84
N LYS A 375 -21.57 12.72 2.85
CA LYS A 375 -20.92 13.90 2.23
C LYS A 375 -19.94 14.59 3.17
N HIS A 376 -19.83 14.16 4.41
CA HIS A 376 -18.93 14.77 5.39
C HIS A 376 -17.48 14.70 4.92
N PRO A 377 -16.66 15.74 5.11
CA PRO A 377 -15.25 15.75 4.66
C PRO A 377 -14.43 14.57 5.17
N PHE A 378 -14.72 14.04 6.37
CA PHE A 378 -14.01 12.87 6.90
C PHE A 378 -14.24 11.59 6.09
N VAL A 379 -15.38 11.48 5.40
CA VAL A 379 -15.70 10.37 4.49
C VAL A 379 -15.05 10.58 3.12
N GLN A 380 -14.95 11.85 2.69
CA GLN A 380 -14.52 12.19 1.33
C GLN A 380 -13.02 12.33 1.16
N HIS A 381 -12.26 12.42 2.27
CA HIS A 381 -10.80 12.61 2.23
C HIS A 381 -10.05 11.44 2.86
N GLU A 382 -8.96 11.01 2.22
CA GLU A 382 -7.99 10.13 2.83
C GLU A 382 -7.26 10.87 3.96
N LEU A 383 -7.75 10.72 5.22
CA LEU A 383 -7.25 11.50 6.36
C LEU A 383 -5.83 11.10 6.79
N LEU A 384 -5.42 9.85 6.60
CA LEU A 384 -4.13 9.30 7.04
C LEU A 384 -3.86 9.54 8.53
N MET A 385 -4.88 9.41 9.35
CA MET A 385 -4.84 9.54 10.81
C MET A 385 -5.91 8.66 11.45
N PRO A 386 -5.79 8.28 12.74
CA PRO A 386 -6.73 7.38 13.41
C PRO A 386 -8.06 8.08 13.75
N VAL A 387 -8.73 8.58 12.73
CA VAL A 387 -10.08 9.19 12.76
C VAL A 387 -10.93 8.46 11.74
N LEU A 388 -11.95 7.75 12.19
CA LEU A 388 -12.79 6.89 11.36
C LEU A 388 -14.26 7.35 11.43
N PRO A 389 -14.81 7.91 10.36
CA PRO A 389 -16.22 8.22 10.28
C PRO A 389 -17.06 6.95 10.08
N LEU A 390 -18.27 6.96 10.61
CA LEU A 390 -19.31 5.98 10.35
C LEU A 390 -20.54 6.70 9.80
N PHE A 391 -21.17 6.15 8.77
CA PHE A 391 -22.45 6.60 8.29
C PHE A 391 -23.41 5.44 8.02
N ARG A 392 -24.72 5.75 8.11
CA ARG A 392 -25.78 4.76 7.97
C ARG A 392 -26.38 4.78 6.59
N VAL A 393 -26.77 3.61 6.13
CA VAL A 393 -27.49 3.41 4.87
C VAL A 393 -28.69 2.49 5.07
N LYS A 394 -29.63 2.53 4.14
CA LYS A 394 -30.90 1.84 4.28
C LYS A 394 -30.78 0.32 4.28
N ASP A 395 -30.00 -0.22 3.36
CA ASP A 395 -29.86 -1.67 3.12
C ASP A 395 -28.51 -2.00 2.49
N THR A 396 -28.21 -3.28 2.33
CA THR A 396 -26.95 -3.75 1.76
C THR A 396 -26.67 -3.22 0.35
N ALA A 397 -27.69 -3.07 -0.51
CA ALA A 397 -27.48 -2.53 -1.85
C ALA A 397 -27.09 -1.05 -1.82
N ASP A 398 -27.67 -0.26 -0.90
CA ASP A 398 -27.23 1.12 -0.63
C ASP A 398 -25.80 1.14 -0.07
N ALA A 399 -25.45 0.20 0.81
CA ALA A 399 -24.10 0.11 1.38
C ALA A 399 -23.03 -0.12 0.29
N ILE A 400 -23.31 -1.06 -0.63
CA ILE A 400 -22.42 -1.35 -1.75
C ILE A 400 -22.32 -0.14 -2.70
N ALA A 401 -23.47 0.50 -3.02
CA ALA A 401 -23.46 1.69 -3.88
C ALA A 401 -22.72 2.86 -3.22
N ALA A 402 -22.88 3.07 -1.91
CA ALA A 402 -22.14 4.08 -1.16
C ALA A 402 -20.64 3.79 -1.16
N ALA A 403 -20.23 2.53 -0.94
CA ALA A 403 -18.83 2.12 -0.99
C ALA A 403 -18.17 2.50 -2.32
N LEU A 404 -18.85 2.28 -3.44
CA LEU A 404 -18.33 2.66 -4.77
C LEU A 404 -18.18 4.19 -4.93
N ARG A 405 -19.10 4.97 -4.34
CA ARG A 405 -19.02 6.44 -4.41
C ARG A 405 -17.86 6.99 -3.60
N VAL A 406 -17.70 6.52 -2.34
CA VAL A 406 -16.68 7.05 -1.42
C VAL A 406 -15.28 6.53 -1.71
N GLU A 407 -15.16 5.41 -2.41
CA GLU A 407 -13.87 4.86 -2.88
C GLU A 407 -13.26 5.68 -4.04
N HIS A 408 -14.02 6.57 -4.66
CA HIS A 408 -13.60 7.53 -5.70
C HIS A 408 -13.02 6.93 -6.98
N GLY A 409 -13.20 5.63 -7.23
CA GLY A 409 -12.65 4.94 -8.39
C GLY A 409 -11.13 4.69 -8.31
N PHE A 410 -10.57 4.67 -7.12
CA PHE A 410 -9.17 4.30 -6.90
C PHE A 410 -8.92 2.80 -7.12
N HIS A 411 -9.95 1.97 -6.96
CA HIS A 411 -9.88 0.51 -7.08
C HIS A 411 -8.79 -0.11 -6.19
N HIS A 412 -8.57 0.51 -5.01
CA HIS A 412 -7.46 0.15 -4.14
C HIS A 412 -7.81 -1.01 -3.22
N THR A 413 -8.65 -0.79 -2.24
CA THR A 413 -9.01 -1.77 -1.19
C THR A 413 -10.45 -1.55 -0.77
N ALA A 414 -11.17 -2.63 -0.47
CA ALA A 414 -12.47 -2.60 0.17
C ALA A 414 -12.63 -3.78 1.12
N THR A 415 -13.41 -3.60 2.19
CA THR A 415 -13.74 -4.67 3.13
C THR A 415 -15.25 -4.83 3.27
N MET A 416 -15.69 -6.06 3.52
CA MET A 416 -17.08 -6.35 3.82
C MET A 416 -17.20 -7.35 4.96
N HIS A 417 -17.96 -6.97 5.98
CA HIS A 417 -18.35 -7.84 7.10
C HIS A 417 -19.77 -8.34 6.87
N SER A 418 -19.91 -9.63 6.62
CA SER A 418 -21.16 -10.28 6.24
C SER A 418 -21.06 -11.80 6.45
N THR A 419 -22.17 -12.47 6.68
CA THR A 419 -22.28 -13.93 6.55
C THR A 419 -23.05 -14.33 5.28
N ASN A 420 -23.57 -13.36 4.54
CA ASN A 420 -24.24 -13.58 3.26
C ASN A 420 -23.21 -13.60 2.11
N ILE A 421 -22.98 -14.80 1.56
CA ILE A 421 -22.00 -15.00 0.49
C ILE A 421 -22.38 -14.27 -0.81
N ASP A 422 -23.68 -14.11 -1.08
CA ASP A 422 -24.17 -13.43 -2.28
C ASP A 422 -23.89 -11.92 -2.20
N ASN A 423 -24.13 -11.30 -1.03
CA ASN A 423 -23.80 -9.90 -0.78
C ASN A 423 -22.29 -9.65 -0.94
N MET A 424 -21.46 -10.51 -0.31
CA MET A 424 -20.00 -10.41 -0.43
C MET A 424 -19.51 -10.59 -1.87
N SER A 425 -20.13 -11.48 -2.63
CA SER A 425 -19.77 -11.73 -4.04
C SER A 425 -20.20 -10.56 -4.93
N ALA A 426 -21.40 -10.00 -4.70
CA ALA A 426 -21.88 -8.83 -5.41
C ALA A 426 -20.95 -7.61 -5.19
N MET A 427 -20.60 -7.31 -3.93
CA MET A 427 -19.69 -6.21 -3.61
C MET A 427 -18.30 -6.41 -4.24
N ALA A 428 -17.73 -7.62 -4.12
CA ALA A 428 -16.41 -7.92 -4.70
C ALA A 428 -16.37 -7.70 -6.22
N ARG A 429 -17.45 -8.05 -6.94
CA ARG A 429 -17.53 -7.86 -8.38
C ARG A 429 -17.58 -6.38 -8.76
N VAL A 430 -18.42 -5.58 -8.09
CA VAL A 430 -18.63 -4.19 -8.49
C VAL A 430 -17.52 -3.25 -8.01
N CYS A 431 -16.92 -3.50 -6.83
CA CYS A 431 -15.81 -2.69 -6.34
C CYS A 431 -14.56 -2.79 -7.21
N ASN A 432 -14.35 -3.94 -7.86
CA ASN A 432 -13.18 -4.16 -8.72
C ASN A 432 -11.86 -3.69 -8.08
N ALA A 433 -11.74 -3.84 -6.75
CA ALA A 433 -10.59 -3.41 -5.98
C ALA A 433 -9.41 -4.38 -6.11
N SER A 434 -8.19 -3.87 -6.02
CA SER A 434 -6.97 -4.69 -5.99
C SER A 434 -6.92 -5.62 -4.78
N ILE A 435 -7.52 -5.19 -3.67
CA ILE A 435 -7.66 -5.96 -2.44
C ILE A 435 -9.13 -5.95 -2.00
N PHE A 436 -9.71 -7.11 -1.83
CA PHE A 436 -11.05 -7.25 -1.25
C PHE A 436 -11.00 -8.23 -0.07
N VAL A 437 -11.30 -7.74 1.13
CA VAL A 437 -11.26 -8.55 2.36
C VAL A 437 -12.67 -8.84 2.87
N LYS A 438 -12.91 -10.09 3.22
CA LYS A 438 -14.17 -10.56 3.82
C LYS A 438 -13.95 -10.91 5.29
N ASN A 439 -14.71 -10.24 6.20
CA ASN A 439 -14.78 -10.58 7.63
C ASN A 439 -13.48 -10.46 8.44
N ASP A 440 -12.53 -9.64 8.02
CA ASP A 440 -11.38 -9.28 8.83
C ASP A 440 -10.92 -7.84 8.50
N ALA A 441 -9.90 -7.37 9.19
CA ALA A 441 -9.23 -6.11 8.94
C ALA A 441 -8.61 -6.07 7.53
N SER A 442 -8.60 -4.92 6.91
CA SER A 442 -8.08 -4.71 5.54
C SER A 442 -6.67 -5.25 5.33
N TYR A 443 -5.82 -5.21 6.34
CA TYR A 443 -4.44 -5.70 6.27
C TYR A 443 -4.32 -7.24 6.13
N ALA A 444 -5.40 -8.00 6.37
CA ALA A 444 -5.43 -9.42 6.04
C ALA A 444 -5.20 -9.64 4.53
N GLY A 445 -5.62 -8.69 3.70
CA GLY A 445 -5.35 -8.69 2.28
C GLY A 445 -3.88 -8.43 1.89
N LEU A 446 -3.06 -7.96 2.82
CA LEU A 446 -1.59 -7.94 2.70
C LEU A 446 -0.92 -9.20 3.29
N GLY A 447 -1.69 -10.16 3.73
CA GLY A 447 -1.18 -11.37 4.36
C GLY A 447 -0.85 -11.24 5.85
N LEU A 448 -1.10 -10.09 6.50
CA LEU A 448 -0.94 -9.96 7.95
C LEU A 448 -2.13 -10.61 8.65
N GLY A 449 -1.91 -11.76 9.27
CA GLY A 449 -2.99 -12.58 9.82
C GLY A 449 -3.87 -13.28 8.77
N GLY A 450 -3.59 -13.08 7.47
CA GLY A 450 -4.29 -13.69 6.34
C GLY A 450 -3.35 -14.51 5.46
N GLU A 451 -3.92 -15.20 4.48
CA GLU A 451 -3.17 -15.98 3.50
C GLU A 451 -2.56 -15.10 2.40
N GLY A 452 -1.57 -15.64 1.70
CA GLY A 452 -0.94 -15.02 0.56
C GLY A 452 0.32 -14.20 0.87
N TYR A 453 0.78 -13.48 -0.14
CA TYR A 453 1.98 -12.65 -0.10
C TYR A 453 1.65 -11.18 0.16
N THR A 454 2.68 -10.41 0.46
CA THR A 454 2.55 -8.96 0.66
C THR A 454 3.22 -8.16 -0.46
N SER A 455 2.70 -6.94 -0.67
CA SER A 455 3.36 -5.88 -1.43
C SER A 455 3.03 -4.53 -0.80
N PHE A 456 4.03 -3.64 -0.73
CA PHE A 456 3.84 -2.24 -0.32
C PHE A 456 3.87 -1.27 -1.52
N THR A 457 3.75 -1.83 -2.74
CA THR A 457 3.45 -1.11 -3.98
C THR A 457 2.20 -1.76 -4.58
N ILE A 458 1.03 -1.23 -4.19
CA ILE A 458 -0.28 -1.71 -4.64
C ILE A 458 -0.69 -0.84 -5.82
N ALA A 459 -0.40 -1.33 -7.02
CA ALA A 459 -0.47 -0.56 -8.26
C ALA A 459 -1.87 -0.58 -8.88
N SER A 460 -2.88 -0.06 -8.17
CA SER A 460 -4.26 0.03 -8.65
C SER A 460 -4.40 0.95 -9.87
N PRO A 461 -3.80 2.16 -9.91
CA PRO A 461 -3.93 3.06 -11.07
C PRO A 461 -3.42 2.49 -12.39
N THR A 462 -2.45 1.58 -12.35
CA THR A 462 -1.88 0.92 -13.55
C THR A 462 -2.31 -0.53 -13.72
N GLY A 463 -3.04 -1.08 -12.75
CA GLY A 463 -3.74 -2.36 -12.85
C GLY A 463 -2.94 -3.60 -12.44
N GLU A 464 -1.69 -3.46 -11.98
CA GLU A 464 -0.89 -4.60 -11.51
C GLU A 464 -1.34 -5.12 -10.13
N GLY A 465 -2.08 -4.33 -9.34
CA GLY A 465 -2.45 -4.69 -7.98
C GLY A 465 -1.23 -4.88 -7.08
N LEU A 466 -1.18 -5.96 -6.29
CA LEU A 466 -0.03 -6.29 -5.44
C LEU A 466 1.17 -6.70 -6.30
N THR A 467 2.14 -5.83 -6.41
CA THR A 467 3.33 -6.07 -7.25
C THR A 467 4.25 -7.15 -6.69
N THR A 468 4.82 -7.93 -7.59
CA THR A 468 5.83 -8.96 -7.29
C THR A 468 6.97 -8.85 -8.30
N ALA A 469 7.99 -9.70 -8.19
CA ALA A 469 9.09 -9.79 -9.14
C ALA A 469 8.61 -9.97 -10.60
N ILE A 470 7.45 -10.58 -10.85
CA ILE A 470 6.87 -10.76 -12.19
C ILE A 470 6.67 -9.40 -12.87
N HIS A 471 6.12 -8.41 -12.17
CA HIS A 471 5.79 -7.08 -12.70
C HIS A 471 7.06 -6.26 -13.06
N PHE A 472 8.19 -6.61 -12.44
CA PHE A 472 9.49 -6.01 -12.70
C PHE A 472 10.30 -6.75 -13.78
N THR A 473 9.63 -7.60 -14.57
CA THR A 473 10.20 -8.35 -15.69
C THR A 473 9.39 -8.17 -16.95
N ARG A 474 10.00 -8.51 -18.07
CA ARG A 474 9.36 -8.65 -19.38
C ARG A 474 9.43 -10.10 -19.83
N GLU A 475 8.40 -10.56 -20.52
CA GLU A 475 8.37 -11.90 -21.11
C GLU A 475 9.30 -11.98 -22.32
N ARG A 476 10.03 -13.09 -22.44
CA ARG A 476 10.79 -13.45 -23.64
C ARG A 476 10.48 -14.88 -24.03
N ARG A 477 10.43 -15.13 -25.34
CA ARG A 477 10.17 -16.45 -25.91
C ARG A 477 11.37 -16.94 -26.69
N CYS A 478 11.61 -18.26 -26.59
CA CYS A 478 12.51 -19.00 -27.45
C CYS A 478 11.72 -20.16 -28.05
N THR A 479 11.73 -20.29 -29.37
CA THR A 479 10.98 -21.33 -30.07
C THR A 479 11.94 -22.20 -30.86
N ILE A 480 11.81 -23.52 -30.73
CA ILE A 480 12.49 -24.55 -31.53
C ILE A 480 11.40 -25.24 -32.35
N LYS A 481 11.47 -25.12 -33.68
CA LYS A 481 10.49 -25.70 -34.57
C LYS A 481 10.87 -27.15 -34.94
N GLU A 482 9.87 -28.02 -35.03
CA GLU A 482 9.99 -29.43 -35.50
C GLU A 482 10.86 -30.36 -34.65
N ALA A 483 11.41 -29.88 -33.53
CA ALA A 483 12.30 -30.64 -32.66
C ALA A 483 11.80 -30.66 -31.22
N PHE A 484 12.43 -31.49 -30.38
CA PHE A 484 12.14 -31.63 -28.94
C PHE A 484 10.74 -32.13 -28.59
N ARG A 485 10.08 -32.86 -29.51
CA ARG A 485 8.91 -33.65 -29.17
C ARG A 485 9.35 -35.10 -28.90
N PHE A 486 8.94 -35.67 -27.76
CA PHE A 486 9.29 -37.05 -27.35
C PHE A 486 8.10 -37.85 -26.80
N VAL A 487 6.87 -37.36 -27.04
CA VAL A 487 5.60 -38.04 -26.78
C VAL A 487 4.63 -37.89 -27.93
#